data_0acbcea27829afd4f2eb1af8538ee4a8
#
_entry.id   0acbcea27829afd4f2eb1af8538ee4a8
#
_cell.length_a   1.000
_cell.length_b   1.000
_cell.length_c   1.000
_cell.angle_alpha   90.00
_cell.angle_beta   90.00
_cell.angle_gamma   90.00
#
_symmetry.space_group_name_H-M   'P 1'
#
loop_
_entity.id
_entity.type
_entity.pdbx_description
1 polymer ?
#
loop_
_entity_poly.entity_id
_entity_poly.type
_entity_poly.pdbx_seq_one_letter_code
_entity_poly.pdbx_strand_id
1 'polypeptide(L)'
;GAGVLVLEEYEHAKARGAKIYAELTGYGATSDGYDMVAPSGEGAVRCMKMAMATAKNKIDYINTHGTSTPVGDITELNAIKETFGEDIPKISSTKSLSGHPLGAASVHEAIYCLIMMKNNFITGSANITDMDDDAKKFPIVAKTETGATLNTVMSNSFGFGGTNAALIFEKV
;
A
#
# COMPACT_ATOMS: atom_id res chain seq x y z
N GLY A 1 10.68 5.16 14.79
CA GLY A 1 9.38 4.63 15.15
C GLY A 1 9.42 3.12 15.32
N ALA A 2 8.29 2.56 15.79
CA ALA A 2 8.10 1.13 15.92
C ALA A 2 6.61 0.81 15.76
N GLY A 3 6.29 -0.42 15.41
CA GLY A 3 4.92 -0.93 15.34
C GLY A 3 4.91 -2.44 15.52
N VAL A 4 3.78 -2.98 16.00
CA VAL A 4 3.57 -4.42 16.15
C VAL A 4 2.17 -4.75 15.64
N LEU A 5 2.07 -5.76 14.78
CA LEU A 5 0.83 -6.38 14.37
C LEU A 5 0.82 -7.82 14.89
N VAL A 6 -0.29 -8.21 15.52
CA VAL A 6 -0.49 -9.60 15.96
C VAL A 6 -1.19 -10.35 14.82
N LEU A 7 -0.53 -11.34 14.27
CA LEU A 7 -1.08 -12.27 13.30
C LEU A 7 -1.54 -13.53 14.02
N GLU A 8 -2.75 -13.97 13.72
CA GLU A 8 -3.37 -15.13 14.34
C GLU A 8 -4.16 -15.90 13.28
N GLU A 9 -4.20 -17.23 13.42
CA GLU A 9 -5.02 -18.04 12.53
C GLU A 9 -6.49 -17.70 12.73
N TYR A 10 -7.24 -17.60 11.61
CA TYR A 10 -8.58 -17.02 11.59
C TYR A 10 -9.59 -17.76 12.48
N GLU A 11 -9.68 -19.08 12.37
CA GLU A 11 -10.63 -19.85 13.17
C GLU A 11 -10.26 -19.88 14.66
N HIS A 12 -8.96 -19.85 14.98
CA HIS A 12 -8.50 -19.70 16.35
C HIS A 12 -8.92 -18.34 16.94
N ALA A 13 -8.72 -17.25 16.19
CA ALA A 13 -9.15 -15.91 16.63
C ALA A 13 -10.66 -15.85 16.86
N LYS A 14 -11.47 -16.41 15.93
CA LYS A 14 -12.92 -16.52 16.09
C LYS A 14 -13.36 -17.33 17.31
N ALA A 15 -12.74 -18.49 17.51
CA ALA A 15 -13.12 -19.40 18.60
C ALA A 15 -12.94 -18.77 20.00
N ARG A 16 -11.96 -17.88 20.15
CA ARG A 16 -11.76 -17.15 21.42
C ARG A 16 -12.47 -15.78 21.46
N GLY A 17 -13.28 -15.44 20.46
CA GLY A 17 -14.00 -14.17 20.40
C GLY A 17 -13.10 -12.94 20.21
N ALA A 18 -11.95 -13.10 19.55
CA ALA A 18 -11.04 -11.99 19.28
C ALA A 18 -11.67 -10.96 18.35
N LYS A 19 -11.31 -9.69 18.55
CA LYS A 19 -11.62 -8.68 17.57
C LYS A 19 -10.66 -8.78 16.39
N ILE A 20 -11.17 -9.19 15.24
CA ILE A 20 -10.42 -9.26 13.99
C ILE A 20 -10.58 -7.91 13.28
N TYR A 21 -9.46 -7.28 12.89
CA TYR A 21 -9.45 -6.01 12.17
C TYR A 21 -9.59 -6.21 10.67
N ALA A 22 -8.90 -7.22 10.13
CA ALA A 22 -8.97 -7.65 8.75
C ALA A 22 -8.32 -9.05 8.62
N GLU A 23 -8.54 -9.74 7.51
CA GLU A 23 -7.70 -10.85 7.07
C GLU A 23 -6.49 -10.32 6.28
N LEU A 24 -5.31 -10.86 6.53
CA LEU A 24 -4.15 -10.69 5.65
C LEU A 24 -4.23 -11.78 4.57
N THR A 25 -4.79 -11.44 3.42
CA THR A 25 -5.08 -12.40 2.34
C THR A 25 -4.03 -12.41 1.24
N GLY A 26 -3.22 -11.36 1.14
CA GLY A 26 -2.18 -11.26 0.12
C GLY A 26 -0.84 -10.85 0.70
N TYR A 27 0.20 -11.54 0.22
CA TYR A 27 1.59 -11.23 0.52
C TYR A 27 2.45 -11.45 -0.71
N GLY A 28 3.25 -10.44 -1.06
CA GLY A 28 4.27 -10.54 -2.08
C GLY A 28 5.58 -10.00 -1.55
N ALA A 29 6.67 -10.67 -1.90
CA ALA A 29 8.02 -10.20 -1.62
C ALA A 29 8.93 -10.55 -2.78
N THR A 30 9.66 -9.57 -3.29
CA THR A 30 10.62 -9.73 -4.38
C THR A 30 11.90 -8.96 -4.11
N SER A 31 12.97 -9.37 -4.77
CA SER A 31 14.20 -8.59 -4.88
C SER A 31 14.53 -8.45 -6.35
N ASP A 32 14.68 -7.22 -6.83
CA ASP A 32 15.02 -6.99 -8.24
C ASP A 32 16.51 -6.80 -8.48
N GLY A 33 17.29 -6.39 -7.46
CA GLY A 33 18.73 -6.28 -7.54
C GLY A 33 19.26 -5.35 -8.65
N TYR A 34 18.42 -4.47 -9.18
CA TYR A 34 18.74 -3.61 -10.30
C TYR A 34 19.78 -2.54 -9.93
N ASP A 35 19.51 -1.83 -8.85
CA ASP A 35 20.39 -0.78 -8.33
C ASP A 35 20.23 -0.70 -6.81
N MET A 36 21.21 -0.15 -6.11
CA MET A 36 21.17 -0.01 -4.65
C MET A 36 20.10 0.98 -4.19
N VAL A 37 19.81 2.00 -4.97
CA VAL A 37 18.93 3.12 -4.59
C VAL A 37 17.77 3.30 -5.56
N ALA A 38 18.02 3.19 -6.88
CA ALA A 38 17.01 3.42 -7.90
C ALA A 38 16.14 2.16 -8.12
N PRO A 39 14.80 2.27 -7.96
CA PRO A 39 13.91 1.14 -8.22
C PRO A 39 13.82 0.85 -9.73
N SER A 40 13.76 -0.43 -10.11
CA SER A 40 13.54 -0.84 -11.50
C SER A 40 12.07 -0.71 -11.92
N GLY A 41 11.14 -0.79 -10.97
CA GLY A 41 9.71 -0.93 -11.19
C GLY A 41 9.26 -2.37 -11.47
N GLU A 42 10.10 -3.21 -12.11
CA GLU A 42 9.78 -4.61 -12.43
C GLU A 42 9.56 -5.45 -11.18
N GLY A 43 10.44 -5.32 -10.18
CA GLY A 43 10.28 -6.00 -8.89
C GLY A 43 9.00 -5.61 -8.16
N ALA A 44 8.60 -4.34 -8.25
CA ALA A 44 7.33 -3.84 -7.70
C ALA A 44 6.12 -4.47 -8.39
N VAL A 45 6.13 -4.58 -9.72
CA VAL A 45 5.07 -5.26 -10.50
C VAL A 45 4.93 -6.71 -10.08
N ARG A 46 6.03 -7.45 -10.04
CA ARG A 46 6.00 -8.87 -9.59
C ARG A 46 5.49 -9.00 -8.17
N CYS A 47 5.94 -8.12 -7.29
CA CYS A 47 5.56 -8.11 -5.88
C CYS A 47 4.05 -7.92 -5.71
N MET A 48 3.46 -6.91 -6.37
CA MET A 48 2.03 -6.66 -6.33
C MET A 48 1.23 -7.84 -6.92
N LYS A 49 1.65 -8.37 -8.08
CA LYS A 49 1.00 -9.54 -8.70
C LYS A 49 1.05 -10.78 -7.79
N MET A 50 2.17 -11.02 -7.09
CA MET A 50 2.26 -12.10 -6.10
C MET A 50 1.27 -11.91 -4.96
N ALA A 51 1.17 -10.72 -4.39
CA ALA A 51 0.21 -10.44 -3.33
C ALA A 51 -1.24 -10.64 -3.82
N MET A 52 -1.56 -10.20 -5.03
CA MET A 52 -2.90 -10.33 -5.61
C MET A 52 -3.28 -11.78 -5.93
N ALA A 53 -2.33 -12.69 -6.11
CA ALA A 53 -2.61 -14.08 -6.45
C ALA A 53 -3.43 -14.84 -5.40
N THR A 54 -3.43 -14.39 -4.15
CA THR A 54 -4.18 -15.00 -3.04
C THR A 54 -5.31 -14.09 -2.51
N ALA A 55 -5.42 -12.85 -3.01
CA ALA A 55 -6.51 -11.96 -2.68
C ALA A 55 -7.84 -12.48 -3.27
N LYS A 56 -8.93 -12.31 -2.52
CA LYS A 56 -10.25 -12.81 -2.89
C LYS A 56 -11.06 -11.78 -3.70
N ASN A 57 -10.76 -10.49 -3.50
CA ASN A 57 -11.55 -9.38 -4.02
C ASN A 57 -10.68 -8.33 -4.73
N LYS A 58 -11.36 -7.46 -5.49
CA LYS A 58 -10.72 -6.30 -6.14
C LYS A 58 -10.17 -5.34 -5.07
N ILE A 59 -9.00 -4.77 -5.35
CA ILE A 59 -8.39 -3.74 -4.49
C ILE A 59 -9.16 -2.42 -4.64
N ASP A 60 -9.57 -1.83 -3.51
CA ASP A 60 -10.26 -0.53 -3.45
C ASP A 60 -9.28 0.64 -3.31
N TYR A 61 -8.16 0.39 -2.63
CA TYR A 61 -7.19 1.42 -2.29
C TYR A 61 -5.77 0.85 -2.16
N ILE A 62 -4.78 1.66 -2.58
CA ILE A 62 -3.36 1.38 -2.39
C ILE A 62 -2.72 2.46 -1.52
N ASN A 63 -2.15 2.08 -0.38
CA ASN A 63 -1.18 2.90 0.33
C ASN A 63 0.18 2.66 -0.33
N THR A 64 0.64 3.64 -1.08
CA THR A 64 1.88 3.54 -1.85
C THR A 64 3.11 3.73 -0.95
N HIS A 65 4.25 3.21 -1.41
CA HIS A 65 5.54 3.56 -0.80
C HIS A 65 5.79 5.06 -0.91
N GLY A 66 5.57 5.68 -2.05
CA GLY A 66 5.44 7.11 -2.31
C GLY A 66 6.30 8.02 -1.41
N THR A 67 7.61 8.07 -1.68
CA THR A 67 8.61 8.77 -0.84
C THR A 67 8.83 10.22 -1.22
N SER A 68 8.10 10.73 -2.22
CA SER A 68 8.26 12.08 -2.76
C SER A 68 9.68 12.33 -3.32
N THR A 69 10.16 11.35 -4.08
CA THR A 69 11.45 11.44 -4.78
C THR A 69 11.22 11.55 -6.29
N PRO A 70 12.10 12.26 -7.02
CA PRO A 70 11.91 12.50 -8.47
C PRO A 70 11.76 11.25 -9.33
N VAL A 71 12.39 10.14 -8.93
CA VAL A 71 12.36 8.87 -9.67
C VAL A 71 11.37 7.89 -9.03
N GLY A 72 11.33 7.82 -7.70
CA GLY A 72 10.61 6.79 -6.97
C GLY A 72 9.11 6.81 -7.22
N ASP A 73 8.49 7.97 -7.11
CA ASP A 73 7.04 8.10 -7.21
C ASP A 73 6.52 7.73 -8.60
N ILE A 74 7.14 8.25 -9.67
CA ILE A 74 6.72 7.95 -11.04
C ILE A 74 6.99 6.48 -11.40
N THR A 75 8.10 5.91 -10.92
CA THR A 75 8.39 4.49 -11.12
C THR A 75 7.34 3.60 -10.46
N GLU A 76 6.93 3.92 -9.23
CA GLU A 76 5.86 3.19 -8.54
C GLU A 76 4.50 3.34 -9.24
N LEU A 77 4.13 4.56 -9.66
CA LEU A 77 2.90 4.81 -10.39
C LEU A 77 2.85 4.02 -11.71
N ASN A 78 3.95 3.96 -12.45
CA ASN A 78 4.04 3.16 -13.67
C ASN A 78 3.93 1.66 -13.38
N ALA A 79 4.53 1.17 -12.30
CA ALA A 79 4.39 -0.22 -11.86
C ALA A 79 2.94 -0.55 -11.48
N ILE A 80 2.24 0.37 -10.81
CA ILE A 80 0.80 0.25 -10.52
C ILE A 80 -0.01 0.19 -11.82
N LYS A 81 0.27 1.09 -12.78
CA LYS A 81 -0.39 1.07 -14.10
C LYS A 81 -0.19 -0.25 -14.84
N GLU A 82 1.03 -0.79 -14.82
CA GLU A 82 1.33 -2.08 -15.44
C GLU A 82 0.62 -3.24 -14.74
N THR A 83 0.43 -3.14 -13.43
CA THR A 83 -0.23 -4.19 -12.64
C THR A 83 -1.74 -4.18 -12.81
N PHE A 84 -2.37 -3.01 -12.78
CA PHE A 84 -3.83 -2.83 -12.76
C PHE A 84 -4.46 -2.43 -14.10
N GLY A 85 -3.65 -2.07 -15.09
CA GLY A 85 -4.15 -1.63 -16.40
C GLY A 85 -4.96 -0.32 -16.30
N GLU A 86 -6.19 -0.34 -16.77
CA GLU A 86 -7.10 0.81 -16.68
C GLU A 86 -7.87 0.89 -15.36
N ASP A 87 -7.82 -0.16 -14.56
CA ASP A 87 -8.66 -0.36 -13.37
C ASP A 87 -7.89 -0.04 -12.08
N ILE A 88 -7.17 1.09 -12.09
CA ILE A 88 -6.30 1.52 -10.99
C ILE A 88 -7.16 1.93 -9.79
N PRO A 89 -6.92 1.32 -8.59
CA PRO A 89 -7.59 1.74 -7.37
C PRO A 89 -7.20 3.17 -6.97
N LYS A 90 -7.91 3.76 -6.01
CA LYS A 90 -7.48 5.02 -5.38
C LYS A 90 -6.12 4.84 -4.71
N ILE A 91 -5.30 5.89 -4.79
CA ILE A 91 -3.90 5.86 -4.34
C ILE A 91 -3.64 7.03 -3.40
N SER A 92 -2.91 6.80 -2.31
CA SER A 92 -2.27 7.90 -1.57
C SER A 92 -1.02 7.40 -0.85
N SER A 93 -0.13 8.34 -0.47
CA SER A 93 1.00 8.08 0.40
C SER A 93 0.79 8.73 1.76
N THR A 94 0.77 7.93 2.82
CA THR A 94 0.68 8.42 4.20
C THR A 94 1.97 9.07 4.68
N LYS A 95 3.08 8.90 3.96
CA LYS A 95 4.37 9.53 4.29
C LYS A 95 4.32 11.06 4.20
N SER A 96 3.39 11.61 3.43
CA SER A 96 3.12 13.06 3.42
C SER A 96 2.74 13.63 4.79
N LEU A 97 2.21 12.79 5.69
CA LEU A 97 1.77 13.14 7.04
C LEU A 97 2.75 12.65 8.12
N SER A 98 3.26 11.43 7.97
CA SER A 98 4.07 10.77 9.00
C SER A 98 5.58 10.94 8.84
N GLY A 99 6.03 11.38 7.67
CA GLY A 99 7.41 11.22 7.25
C GLY A 99 7.74 9.76 6.90
N HIS A 100 8.99 9.49 6.59
CA HIS A 100 9.48 8.16 6.27
C HIS A 100 10.23 7.54 7.45
N PRO A 101 9.60 6.66 8.26
CA PRO A 101 10.22 6.06 9.44
C PRO A 101 11.13 4.85 9.11
N LEU A 102 11.69 4.79 7.90
CA LEU A 102 12.61 3.77 7.41
C LEU A 102 12.05 2.34 7.62
N GLY A 103 12.76 1.48 8.37
CA GLY A 103 12.35 0.10 8.61
C GLY A 103 11.01 -0.07 9.33
N ALA A 104 10.49 0.97 9.99
CA ALA A 104 9.17 0.93 10.61
C ALA A 104 8.04 1.39 9.66
N ALA A 105 8.35 1.87 8.45
CA ALA A 105 7.35 2.40 7.52
C ALA A 105 6.26 1.39 7.18
N SER A 106 6.64 0.16 6.85
CA SER A 106 5.71 -0.89 6.42
C SER A 106 4.67 -1.23 7.49
N VAL A 107 5.09 -1.37 8.75
CA VAL A 107 4.16 -1.68 9.84
C VAL A 107 3.26 -0.49 10.18
N HIS A 108 3.77 0.74 10.10
CA HIS A 108 2.95 1.94 10.28
C HIS A 108 1.87 2.03 9.20
N GLU A 109 2.25 1.85 7.94
CA GLU A 109 1.34 1.93 6.80
C GLU A 109 0.31 0.82 6.79
N ALA A 110 0.68 -0.40 7.19
CA ALA A 110 -0.28 -1.47 7.43
C ALA A 110 -1.31 -1.09 8.51
N ILE A 111 -0.86 -0.52 9.63
CA ILE A 111 -1.76 -0.02 10.68
C ILE A 111 -2.66 1.12 10.16
N TYR A 112 -2.13 2.06 9.37
CA TYR A 112 -2.93 3.12 8.78
C TYR A 112 -4.00 2.58 7.83
N CYS A 113 -3.69 1.57 7.02
CA CYS A 113 -4.68 0.86 6.19
C CYS A 113 -5.81 0.29 7.04
N LEU A 114 -5.50 -0.41 8.12
CA LEU A 114 -6.51 -0.96 9.04
C LEU A 114 -7.36 0.13 9.71
N ILE A 115 -6.75 1.27 10.07
CA ILE A 115 -7.48 2.42 10.62
C ILE A 115 -8.44 3.02 9.57
N MET A 116 -7.99 3.19 8.33
CA MET A 116 -8.81 3.69 7.22
C MET A 116 -9.98 2.75 6.92
N MET A 117 -9.75 1.45 6.83
CA MET A 117 -10.81 0.43 6.66
C MET A 117 -11.84 0.48 7.77
N LYS A 118 -11.39 0.53 9.03
CA LYS A 118 -12.28 0.56 10.20
C LYS A 118 -13.16 1.81 10.26
N ASN A 119 -12.63 2.95 9.84
CA ASN A 119 -13.30 4.25 10.00
C ASN A 119 -13.86 4.80 8.68
N ASN A 120 -13.81 4.03 7.59
CA ASN A 120 -14.39 4.36 6.29
C ASN A 120 -13.89 5.71 5.72
N PHE A 121 -12.58 5.90 5.66
CA PHE A 121 -11.98 7.06 5.04
C PHE A 121 -10.69 6.68 4.29
N ILE A 122 -10.27 7.53 3.35
CA ILE A 122 -8.94 7.50 2.73
C ILE A 122 -8.22 8.78 3.10
N THR A 123 -7.05 8.68 3.70
CA THR A 123 -6.23 9.86 3.93
C THR A 123 -5.62 10.36 2.63
N GLY A 124 -5.60 11.67 2.44
CA GLY A 124 -4.96 12.26 1.27
C GLY A 124 -3.44 12.28 1.37
N SER A 125 -2.78 12.29 0.22
CA SER A 125 -1.38 12.71 0.09
C SER A 125 -1.33 14.23 0.32
N ALA A 126 -0.95 14.63 1.51
CA ALA A 126 -0.95 16.05 1.92
C ALA A 126 0.17 16.83 1.22
N ASN A 127 0.03 18.17 1.22
CA ASN A 127 1.05 19.12 0.76
C ASN A 127 1.36 19.07 -0.74
N ILE A 128 0.47 18.52 -1.57
CA ILE A 128 0.59 18.61 -3.02
C ILE A 128 0.11 20.01 -3.43
N THR A 129 1.04 20.90 -3.75
CA THR A 129 0.74 22.27 -4.25
C THR A 129 0.78 22.33 -5.78
N ASP A 130 1.65 21.55 -6.39
CA ASP A 130 1.76 21.38 -7.83
C ASP A 130 2.04 19.90 -8.12
N MET A 131 1.08 19.26 -8.78
CA MET A 131 1.17 17.84 -9.10
C MET A 131 1.94 17.65 -10.40
N ASP A 132 2.93 16.75 -10.38
CA ASP A 132 3.67 16.34 -11.57
C ASP A 132 2.72 15.91 -12.70
N ASP A 133 3.00 16.34 -13.93
CA ASP A 133 2.14 16.06 -15.09
C ASP A 133 1.98 14.57 -15.35
N ASP A 134 3.01 13.77 -15.09
CA ASP A 134 2.94 12.33 -15.21
C ASP A 134 2.10 11.67 -14.11
N ALA A 135 1.95 12.32 -12.97
CA ALA A 135 1.12 11.85 -11.87
C ALA A 135 -0.38 12.20 -12.04
N LYS A 136 -0.71 13.27 -12.76
CA LYS A 136 -2.11 13.75 -12.95
C LYS A 136 -3.06 12.73 -13.55
N LYS A 137 -2.56 11.76 -14.29
CA LYS A 137 -3.34 10.68 -14.93
C LYS A 137 -3.74 9.55 -13.97
N PHE A 138 -3.28 9.59 -12.72
CA PHE A 138 -3.56 8.56 -11.71
C PHE A 138 -4.62 9.04 -10.70
N PRO A 139 -5.41 8.13 -10.13
CA PRO A 139 -6.46 8.46 -9.15
C PRO A 139 -5.87 8.75 -7.76
N ILE A 140 -4.97 9.74 -7.69
CA ILE A 140 -4.31 10.15 -6.45
C ILE A 140 -5.28 10.94 -5.59
N VAL A 141 -5.51 10.47 -4.38
CA VAL A 141 -6.30 11.17 -3.37
C VAL A 141 -5.42 12.25 -2.73
N ALA A 142 -5.62 13.50 -3.14
CA ALA A 142 -4.87 14.65 -2.62
C ALA A 142 -5.46 15.22 -1.32
N LYS A 143 -6.75 14.98 -1.06
CA LYS A 143 -7.45 15.42 0.16
C LYS A 143 -8.16 14.24 0.79
N THR A 144 -8.19 14.18 2.11
CA THR A 144 -8.89 13.11 2.85
C THR A 144 -10.34 12.99 2.39
N GLU A 145 -10.73 11.79 2.01
CA GLU A 145 -12.10 11.43 1.65
C GLU A 145 -12.74 10.66 2.79
N THR A 146 -13.90 11.11 3.27
CA THR A 146 -14.71 10.44 4.29
C THR A 146 -15.84 9.64 3.64
N GLY A 147 -16.33 8.60 4.32
CA GLY A 147 -17.40 7.74 3.80
C GLY A 147 -16.92 6.78 2.70
N ALA A 148 -15.63 6.56 2.57
CA ALA A 148 -15.08 5.61 1.62
C ALA A 148 -15.37 4.17 2.05
N THR A 149 -15.85 3.34 1.13
CA THR A 149 -15.98 1.90 1.37
C THR A 149 -14.67 1.23 1.01
N LEU A 150 -13.98 0.70 2.00
CA LEU A 150 -12.71 -0.01 1.86
C LEU A 150 -12.89 -1.45 2.34
N ASN A 151 -13.09 -2.37 1.41
CA ASN A 151 -13.19 -3.80 1.70
C ASN A 151 -11.85 -4.52 1.52
N THR A 152 -11.06 -4.06 0.56
CA THR A 152 -9.76 -4.66 0.23
C THR A 152 -8.74 -3.55 -0.02
N VAL A 153 -7.66 -3.56 0.73
CA VAL A 153 -6.61 -2.54 0.63
C VAL A 153 -5.24 -3.18 0.45
N MET A 154 -4.39 -2.55 -0.35
CA MET A 154 -2.99 -2.94 -0.54
C MET A 154 -2.07 -1.91 0.12
N SER A 155 -0.99 -2.39 0.72
CA SER A 155 0.10 -1.56 1.23
C SER A 155 1.41 -1.98 0.60
N ASN A 156 2.07 -1.03 -0.08
CA ASN A 156 3.34 -1.24 -0.78
C ASN A 156 4.52 -0.69 0.01
N SER A 157 5.61 -1.44 0.02
CA SER A 157 6.89 -1.01 0.60
C SER A 157 8.03 -1.44 -0.31
N PHE A 158 8.72 -0.47 -0.90
CA PHE A 158 9.81 -0.69 -1.85
C PHE A 158 11.10 -0.08 -1.31
N GLY A 159 11.99 -0.91 -0.82
CA GLY A 159 13.20 -0.51 -0.13
C GLY A 159 14.44 -0.47 -1.02
N PHE A 160 15.47 0.18 -0.51
CA PHE A 160 16.80 0.16 -1.12
C PHE A 160 17.33 -1.28 -1.26
N GLY A 161 18.19 -1.49 -2.26
CA GLY A 161 18.68 -2.81 -2.63
C GLY A 161 17.69 -3.65 -3.44
N GLY A 162 16.57 -3.04 -3.89
CA GLY A 162 15.54 -3.71 -4.67
C GLY A 162 14.63 -4.63 -3.86
N THR A 163 14.58 -4.48 -2.55
CA THR A 163 13.69 -5.25 -1.69
C THR A 163 12.28 -4.67 -1.75
N ASN A 164 11.32 -5.45 -2.24
CA ASN A 164 9.92 -5.04 -2.39
C ASN A 164 9.02 -5.95 -1.57
N ALA A 165 8.00 -5.36 -0.95
CA ALA A 165 6.94 -6.08 -0.24
C ALA A 165 5.58 -5.43 -0.52
N ALA A 166 4.55 -6.25 -0.69
CA ALA A 166 3.16 -5.82 -0.78
C ALA A 166 2.28 -6.70 0.11
N LEU A 167 1.39 -6.07 0.86
CA LEU A 167 0.42 -6.71 1.74
C LEU A 167 -0.99 -6.38 1.27
N ILE A 168 -1.91 -7.34 1.35
CA ILE A 168 -3.33 -7.10 1.08
C ILE A 168 -4.14 -7.49 2.32
N PHE A 169 -4.96 -6.55 2.77
CA PHE A 169 -5.90 -6.72 3.86
C PHE A 169 -7.33 -6.70 3.33
N GLU A 170 -8.15 -7.66 3.74
CA GLU A 170 -9.56 -7.74 3.39
C GLU A 170 -10.43 -7.68 4.64
N LYS A 171 -11.56 -7.00 4.51
CA LYS A 171 -12.54 -6.83 5.59
C LYS A 171 -13.20 -8.18 5.88
N VAL A 172 -13.37 -8.47 7.18
CA VAL A 172 -14.07 -9.66 7.70
C VAL A 172 -15.58 -9.40 7.80
#